data_d4fbbd7c66f3d43d661bf353a840d356
#
_entry.id   d4fbbd7c66f3d43d661bf353a840d356
#
_cell.length_a   1.000
_cell.length_b   1.000
_cell.length_c   1.000
_cell.angle_alpha   90.00
_cell.angle_beta   90.00
_cell.angle_gamma   90.00
#
_symmetry.space_group_name_H-M   'P 1'
#
loop_
_entity.id
_entity.type
_entity.pdbx_description
1 polymer ?
#
loop_
_entity_poly.entity_id
_entity_poly.type
_entity_poly.pdbx_seq_one_letter_code
_entity_poly.pdbx_strand_id
1 'polypeptide(L)'
;LTIQDQSFPASGAAFHAPDRTGAAGARRPILSVKRGLDVILSLAALILLLPLFAAIALAVVWDSGEPVFFRQRRIGRHGKVFNIYKFRTMHVLEDGAEIVQAFKGDARITRIGHFLRITSLDELPQLWNVLKGEMSLVGPRPHAIAHDEYYSALIQNYHRRYAVKPGITGWAQINGARGATPLLSDMQTRIDFDIQYVERESVWLYLQILARTPLVVLGRRNAV
;
A
#
# COMPACT_ATOMS: atom_id res chain seq x y z
N LEU A 1 -7.65 13.80 20.52
CA LEU A 1 -6.67 12.78 20.89
C LEU A 1 -5.85 12.48 19.64
N THR A 2 -4.63 12.94 19.60
CA THR A 2 -3.67 12.73 18.51
C THR A 2 -3.00 11.38 18.73
N ILE A 3 -2.97 10.52 17.68
CA ILE A 3 -2.45 9.13 17.73
C ILE A 3 -0.93 9.07 18.02
N GLN A 4 -0.26 10.18 18.28
CA GLN A 4 1.19 10.28 18.51
C GLN A 4 1.70 9.59 19.79
N ASP A 5 0.81 9.22 20.72
CA ASP A 5 1.22 8.74 22.07
C ASP A 5 0.75 7.31 22.41
N GLN A 6 0.34 6.51 21.42
CA GLN A 6 -0.16 5.16 21.71
C GLN A 6 0.79 4.08 21.19
N SER A 7 1.49 3.43 22.14
CA SER A 7 2.04 2.09 21.92
C SER A 7 0.90 1.10 21.65
N PHE A 8 0.94 0.43 20.50
CA PHE A 8 -0.07 -0.54 20.09
C PHE A 8 0.12 -1.86 20.85
N PRO A 9 -0.85 -2.33 21.67
CA PRO A 9 -0.73 -3.61 22.35
C PRO A 9 -0.77 -4.77 21.34
N ALA A 10 0.11 -5.74 21.50
CA ALA A 10 0.11 -6.98 20.75
C ALA A 10 -1.14 -7.80 21.13
N SER A 11 -2.18 -7.74 20.30
CA SER A 11 -3.38 -8.54 20.46
C SER A 11 -3.30 -9.73 19.51
N GLY A 12 -3.22 -10.95 20.05
CA GLY A 12 -3.24 -12.21 19.31
C GLY A 12 -4.63 -12.63 18.82
N ALA A 13 -5.43 -11.70 18.32
CA ALA A 13 -6.75 -12.00 17.78
C ALA A 13 -6.64 -12.77 16.45
N ALA A 14 -7.16 -14.00 16.42
CA ALA A 14 -7.21 -14.81 15.21
C ALA A 14 -8.01 -14.10 14.13
N PHE A 15 -7.37 -13.84 12.99
CA PHE A 15 -7.95 -13.21 11.82
C PHE A 15 -9.07 -14.11 11.25
N HIS A 16 -10.33 -13.68 11.36
CA HIS A 16 -11.48 -14.35 10.74
C HIS A 16 -11.65 -13.80 9.32
N ALA A 17 -11.37 -14.65 8.31
CA ALA A 17 -11.63 -14.32 6.92
C ALA A 17 -13.14 -14.19 6.66
N PRO A 18 -13.61 -13.17 5.92
CA PRO A 18 -15.02 -13.01 5.62
C PRO A 18 -15.57 -14.17 4.78
N ASP A 19 -16.81 -14.58 5.06
CA ASP A 19 -17.53 -15.67 4.41
C ASP A 19 -17.64 -15.49 2.88
N ARG A 20 -17.44 -16.58 2.14
CA ARG A 20 -17.31 -16.62 0.68
C ARG A 20 -18.66 -16.72 -0.07
N THR A 21 -19.79 -16.48 0.54
CA THR A 21 -21.11 -16.70 -0.04
C THR A 21 -21.60 -15.48 -0.82
N GLY A 22 -21.65 -15.60 -2.15
CA GLY A 22 -22.33 -14.69 -3.07
C GLY A 22 -21.45 -14.03 -4.12
N ALA A 23 -21.71 -14.31 -5.39
CA ALA A 23 -21.16 -13.68 -6.61
C ALA A 23 -19.80 -14.20 -7.13
N ALA A 24 -19.47 -15.48 -6.95
CA ALA A 24 -18.20 -16.05 -7.45
C ALA A 24 -18.13 -16.16 -9.00
N GLY A 25 -19.26 -16.28 -9.69
CA GLY A 25 -19.29 -16.55 -11.14
C GLY A 25 -18.92 -15.34 -12.02
N ALA A 26 -19.48 -14.17 -11.76
CA ALA A 26 -19.27 -12.96 -12.56
C ALA A 26 -17.91 -12.27 -12.31
N ARG A 27 -17.25 -12.55 -11.18
CA ARG A 27 -15.95 -11.95 -10.85
C ARG A 27 -14.75 -12.61 -11.54
N ARG A 28 -14.86 -13.87 -12.00
CA ARG A 28 -13.74 -14.60 -12.61
C ARG A 28 -13.17 -13.95 -13.86
N PRO A 29 -13.96 -13.51 -14.87
CA PRO A 29 -13.41 -12.87 -16.07
C PRO A 29 -12.76 -11.52 -15.77
N ILE A 30 -13.34 -10.73 -14.88
CA ILE A 30 -12.78 -9.42 -14.44
C ILE A 30 -11.39 -9.61 -13.80
N LEU A 31 -11.26 -10.60 -12.93
CA LEU A 31 -9.99 -10.91 -12.25
C LEU A 31 -8.92 -11.37 -13.21
N SER A 32 -9.30 -12.15 -14.27
CA SER A 32 -8.34 -12.62 -15.28
C SER A 32 -7.83 -11.48 -16.16
N VAL A 33 -8.70 -10.56 -16.62
CA VAL A 33 -8.29 -9.39 -17.40
C VAL A 33 -7.41 -8.46 -16.57
N LYS A 34 -7.82 -8.12 -15.32
CA LYS A 34 -7.00 -7.31 -14.42
C LYS A 34 -5.63 -7.95 -14.18
N ARG A 35 -5.57 -9.27 -13.99
CA ARG A 35 -4.31 -9.98 -13.79
C ARG A 35 -3.40 -9.89 -15.01
N GLY A 36 -3.95 -10.02 -16.22
CA GLY A 36 -3.21 -9.82 -17.47
C GLY A 36 -2.59 -8.41 -17.53
N LEU A 37 -3.40 -7.39 -17.27
CA LEU A 37 -2.94 -5.99 -17.24
C LEU A 37 -1.87 -5.77 -16.15
N ASP A 38 -2.09 -6.29 -14.93
CA ASP A 38 -1.12 -6.22 -13.84
C ASP A 38 0.25 -6.77 -14.26
N VAL A 39 0.28 -7.96 -14.88
CA VAL A 39 1.54 -8.61 -15.30
C VAL A 39 2.22 -7.82 -16.41
N ILE A 40 1.47 -7.49 -17.48
CA ILE A 40 2.02 -6.80 -18.66
C ILE A 40 2.57 -5.43 -18.26
N LEU A 41 1.77 -4.62 -17.55
CA LEU A 41 2.17 -3.26 -17.19
C LEU A 41 3.31 -3.25 -16.16
N SER A 42 3.28 -4.16 -15.18
CA SER A 42 4.36 -4.24 -14.19
C SER A 42 5.67 -4.73 -14.79
N LEU A 43 5.63 -5.71 -15.69
CA LEU A 43 6.83 -6.19 -16.38
C LEU A 43 7.42 -5.10 -17.29
N ALA A 44 6.59 -4.43 -18.08
CA ALA A 44 7.01 -3.33 -18.93
C ALA A 44 7.62 -2.19 -18.09
N ALA A 45 6.96 -1.81 -16.98
CA ALA A 45 7.47 -0.79 -16.08
C ALA A 45 8.81 -1.18 -15.45
N LEU A 46 8.98 -2.43 -14.98
CA LEU A 46 10.26 -2.89 -14.41
C LEU A 46 11.39 -2.86 -15.44
N ILE A 47 11.14 -3.29 -16.68
CA ILE A 47 12.15 -3.25 -17.74
C ILE A 47 12.53 -1.80 -18.07
N LEU A 48 11.51 -0.94 -18.30
CA LEU A 48 11.74 0.46 -18.68
C LEU A 48 12.44 1.25 -17.56
N LEU A 49 12.11 0.99 -16.31
CA LEU A 49 12.63 1.72 -15.16
C LEU A 49 13.88 1.08 -14.56
N LEU A 50 14.45 0.03 -15.17
CA LEU A 50 15.67 -0.63 -14.68
C LEU A 50 16.86 0.33 -14.44
N PRO A 51 17.18 1.29 -15.33
CA PRO A 51 18.23 2.27 -15.08
C PRO A 51 17.92 3.17 -13.88
N LEU A 52 16.64 3.56 -13.71
CA LEU A 52 16.21 4.34 -12.56
C LEU A 52 16.33 3.55 -11.26
N PHE A 53 15.97 2.25 -11.26
CA PHE A 53 16.18 1.38 -10.10
C PHE A 53 17.64 1.31 -9.67
N ALA A 54 18.56 1.17 -10.64
CA ALA A 54 20.00 1.17 -10.35
C ALA A 54 20.46 2.51 -9.77
N ALA A 55 20.05 3.63 -10.36
CA ALA A 55 20.38 4.96 -9.85
C ALA A 55 19.86 5.20 -8.42
N ILE A 56 18.60 4.81 -8.14
CA ILE A 56 18.03 4.93 -6.79
C ILE A 56 18.77 4.02 -5.81
N ALA A 57 19.09 2.78 -6.20
CA ALA A 57 19.83 1.85 -5.36
C ALA A 57 21.19 2.42 -4.94
N LEU A 58 21.95 2.96 -5.89
CA LEU A 58 23.24 3.64 -5.62
C LEU A 58 23.07 4.85 -4.71
N ALA A 59 22.04 5.68 -4.94
CA ALA A 59 21.76 6.85 -4.11
C ALA A 59 21.41 6.46 -2.66
N VAL A 60 20.60 5.40 -2.45
CA VAL A 60 20.27 4.88 -1.13
C VAL A 60 21.51 4.36 -0.39
N VAL A 61 22.38 3.59 -1.09
CA VAL A 61 23.62 3.09 -0.49
C VAL A 61 24.53 4.24 -0.10
N TRP A 62 24.65 5.25 -0.95
CA TRP A 62 25.49 6.41 -0.67
C TRP A 62 24.99 7.27 0.49
N ASP A 63 23.66 7.45 0.60
CA ASP A 63 23.03 8.31 1.64
C ASP A 63 22.96 7.62 3.02
N SER A 64 22.70 6.31 3.05
CA SER A 64 22.41 5.60 4.30
C SER A 64 22.96 4.18 4.41
N GLY A 65 23.79 3.72 3.45
CA GLY A 65 24.36 2.38 3.44
C GLY A 65 23.37 1.28 3.00
N GLU A 66 23.66 0.04 3.33
CA GLU A 66 22.79 -1.12 3.07
C GLU A 66 21.82 -1.38 4.24
N PRO A 67 20.71 -2.07 4.01
CA PRO A 67 20.19 -2.64 2.76
C PRO A 67 19.49 -1.59 1.88
N VAL A 68 19.50 -1.79 0.55
CA VAL A 68 18.77 -0.94 -0.42
C VAL A 68 17.26 -1.06 -0.29
N PHE A 69 16.78 -2.27 -0.02
CA PHE A 69 15.36 -2.57 0.06
C PHE A 69 14.89 -2.75 1.50
N PHE A 70 13.79 -2.11 1.79
CA PHE A 70 12.99 -2.33 2.98
C PHE A 70 11.93 -3.40 2.70
N ARG A 71 11.72 -4.29 3.68
CA ARG A 71 10.68 -5.33 3.64
C ARG A 71 9.86 -5.23 4.91
N GLN A 72 8.54 -5.35 4.77
CA GLN A 72 7.64 -5.35 5.91
C GLN A 72 6.45 -6.26 5.64
N ARG A 73 6.00 -6.98 6.65
CA ARG A 73 4.83 -7.85 6.56
C ARG A 73 3.55 -7.03 6.48
N ARG A 74 2.67 -7.44 5.57
CA ARG A 74 1.37 -6.80 5.32
C ARG A 74 0.30 -7.87 5.17
N ILE A 75 -0.96 -7.50 5.43
CA ILE A 75 -2.12 -8.35 5.17
C ILE A 75 -2.61 -8.09 3.75
N GLY A 76 -2.70 -9.17 2.96
CA GLY A 76 -3.17 -9.17 1.59
C GLY A 76 -4.58 -9.76 1.44
N ARG A 77 -4.90 -10.18 0.21
CA ARG A 77 -6.20 -10.76 -0.11
C ARG A 77 -6.50 -11.98 0.75
N HIS A 78 -7.73 -12.06 1.28
CA HIS A 78 -8.21 -13.14 2.16
C HIS A 78 -7.36 -13.34 3.41
N GLY A 79 -6.76 -12.27 3.94
CA GLY A 79 -5.96 -12.33 5.17
C GLY A 79 -4.56 -12.95 5.01
N LYS A 80 -4.12 -13.27 3.79
CA LYS A 80 -2.79 -13.85 3.56
C LYS A 80 -1.71 -12.80 3.82
N VAL A 81 -0.77 -13.12 4.70
CA VAL A 81 0.40 -12.27 4.96
C VAL A 81 1.39 -12.37 3.80
N PHE A 82 1.95 -11.24 3.39
CA PHE A 82 3.02 -11.16 2.40
C PHE A 82 4.02 -10.08 2.78
N ASN A 83 5.22 -10.09 2.18
CA ASN A 83 6.23 -9.06 2.37
C ASN A 83 6.13 -8.01 1.26
N ILE A 84 5.81 -6.76 1.63
CA ILE A 84 5.89 -5.63 0.71
C ILE A 84 7.36 -5.22 0.52
N TYR A 85 7.73 -4.84 -0.71
CA TYR A 85 9.07 -4.33 -1.04
C TYR A 85 9.01 -2.84 -1.32
N LYS A 86 9.96 -2.08 -0.75
CA LYS A 86 10.17 -0.65 -1.01
C LYS A 86 11.66 -0.35 -1.09
N PHE A 87 12.03 0.77 -1.67
CA PHE A 87 13.34 1.34 -1.40
C PHE A 87 13.39 1.83 0.05
N ARG A 88 14.53 1.64 0.71
CA ARG A 88 14.73 2.13 2.06
C ARG A 88 14.77 3.66 2.05
N THR A 89 13.98 4.27 2.92
CA THR A 89 13.85 5.73 3.08
C THR A 89 14.11 6.20 4.51
N MET A 90 14.40 5.27 5.42
CA MET A 90 14.60 5.56 6.84
C MET A 90 15.82 4.82 7.38
N HIS A 91 16.48 5.39 8.38
CA HIS A 91 17.63 4.76 9.06
C HIS A 91 17.20 3.53 9.86
N VAL A 92 16.00 3.54 10.44
CA VAL A 92 15.44 2.46 11.25
C VAL A 92 14.49 1.61 10.39
N LEU A 93 14.63 0.28 10.48
CA LEU A 93 13.79 -0.70 9.79
C LEU A 93 12.87 -1.36 10.81
N GLU A 94 11.58 -1.00 10.81
CA GLU A 94 10.58 -1.51 11.75
C GLU A 94 9.68 -2.54 11.08
N ASP A 95 9.62 -3.76 11.64
CA ASP A 95 8.64 -4.82 11.29
C ASP A 95 8.15 -5.53 12.57
N GLY A 96 8.09 -4.82 13.69
CA GLY A 96 7.67 -5.34 14.99
C GLY A 96 6.21 -5.07 15.32
N ALA A 97 5.85 -5.36 16.58
CA ALA A 97 4.53 -5.08 17.13
C ALA A 97 4.26 -3.59 17.29
N GLU A 98 5.30 -2.79 17.50
CA GLU A 98 5.20 -1.34 17.61
C GLU A 98 5.70 -0.70 16.33
N ILE A 99 4.81 -0.08 15.58
CA ILE A 99 5.13 0.63 14.34
C ILE A 99 4.62 2.06 14.47
N VAL A 100 5.55 3.01 14.53
CA VAL A 100 5.22 4.43 14.55
C VAL A 100 5.05 4.92 13.10
N GLN A 101 3.86 5.40 12.77
CA GLN A 101 3.59 5.98 11.46
C GLN A 101 4.51 7.20 11.23
N ALA A 102 5.14 7.26 10.05
CA ALA A 102 5.97 8.40 9.69
C ALA A 102 5.14 9.69 9.62
N PHE A 103 5.70 10.77 10.13
CA PHE A 103 5.09 12.09 10.16
C PHE A 103 5.96 13.12 9.45
N LYS A 104 5.41 14.32 9.22
CA LYS A 104 6.13 15.40 8.55
C LYS A 104 7.30 15.90 9.42
N GLY A 105 8.51 15.88 8.86
CA GLY A 105 9.74 16.24 9.59
C GLY A 105 10.31 15.12 10.47
N ASP A 106 9.93 13.87 10.24
CA ASP A 106 10.43 12.71 10.97
C ASP A 106 11.94 12.53 10.74
N ALA A 107 12.71 12.68 11.83
CA ALA A 107 14.18 12.60 11.81
C ALA A 107 14.74 11.23 11.36
N ARG A 108 13.92 10.18 11.36
CA ARG A 108 14.31 8.85 10.86
C ARG A 108 14.45 8.81 9.33
N ILE A 109 13.84 9.78 8.63
CA ILE A 109 13.83 9.80 7.15
C ILE A 109 15.18 10.33 6.65
N THR A 110 15.82 9.59 5.74
CA THR A 110 17.08 9.99 5.10
C THR A 110 16.85 11.11 4.08
N ARG A 111 17.92 11.80 3.63
CA ARG A 111 17.80 12.88 2.63
C ARG A 111 17.22 12.36 1.31
N ILE A 112 17.79 11.28 0.79
CA ILE A 112 17.27 10.61 -0.41
C ILE A 112 15.91 10.02 -0.14
N GLY A 113 15.69 9.45 1.05
CA GLY A 113 14.40 8.93 1.48
C GLY A 113 13.28 9.97 1.42
N HIS A 114 13.53 11.21 1.81
CA HIS A 114 12.56 12.30 1.70
C HIS A 114 12.13 12.55 0.25
N PHE A 115 13.10 12.64 -0.68
CA PHE A 115 12.82 12.79 -2.10
C PHE A 115 12.01 11.60 -2.64
N LEU A 116 12.41 10.37 -2.33
CA LEU A 116 11.73 9.16 -2.79
C LEU A 116 10.27 9.11 -2.31
N ARG A 117 10.00 9.49 -1.05
CA ARG A 117 8.65 9.51 -0.47
C ARG A 117 7.75 10.56 -1.12
N ILE A 118 8.24 11.80 -1.32
CA ILE A 118 7.47 12.86 -1.99
C ILE A 118 7.10 12.47 -3.42
N THR A 119 8.01 11.80 -4.12
CA THR A 119 7.81 11.36 -5.51
C THR A 119 7.14 9.98 -5.60
N SER A 120 6.99 9.26 -4.47
CA SER A 120 6.53 7.86 -4.40
C SER A 120 7.40 6.87 -5.18
N LEU A 121 8.63 7.23 -5.50
CA LEU A 121 9.58 6.34 -6.14
C LEU A 121 10.03 5.21 -5.19
N ASP A 122 9.90 5.42 -3.87
CA ASP A 122 10.15 4.38 -2.87
C ASP A 122 9.24 3.16 -3.04
N GLU A 123 8.09 3.30 -3.67
CA GLU A 123 7.11 2.23 -3.85
C GLU A 123 7.28 1.43 -5.14
N LEU A 124 8.19 1.83 -6.05
CA LEU A 124 8.43 1.12 -7.31
C LEU A 124 8.76 -0.37 -7.12
N PRO A 125 9.52 -0.82 -6.10
CA PRO A 125 9.78 -2.25 -5.89
C PRO A 125 8.53 -3.10 -5.65
N GLN A 126 7.38 -2.49 -5.30
CA GLN A 126 6.10 -3.20 -5.18
C GLN A 126 5.61 -3.78 -6.52
N LEU A 127 6.11 -3.30 -7.67
CA LEU A 127 5.86 -3.93 -8.97
C LEU A 127 6.26 -5.42 -8.96
N TRP A 128 7.28 -5.78 -8.18
CA TRP A 128 7.65 -7.18 -7.97
C TRP A 128 6.58 -7.96 -7.19
N ASN A 129 5.95 -7.34 -6.17
CA ASN A 129 4.80 -7.96 -5.49
C ASN A 129 3.61 -8.17 -6.43
N VAL A 130 3.40 -7.23 -7.38
CA VAL A 130 2.36 -7.38 -8.40
C VAL A 130 2.67 -8.57 -9.31
N LEU A 131 3.90 -8.72 -9.80
CA LEU A 131 4.31 -9.86 -10.62
C LEU A 131 4.16 -11.19 -9.88
N LYS A 132 4.52 -11.26 -8.60
CA LYS A 132 4.31 -12.43 -7.75
C LYS A 132 2.82 -12.74 -7.51
N GLY A 133 1.94 -11.79 -7.77
CA GLY A 133 0.49 -11.94 -7.56
C GLY A 133 0.02 -11.70 -6.13
N GLU A 134 0.88 -11.18 -5.28
CA GLU A 134 0.58 -10.76 -3.90
C GLU A 134 -0.22 -9.45 -3.89
N MET A 135 0.05 -8.58 -4.86
CA MET A 135 -0.61 -7.28 -5.08
C MET A 135 -1.21 -7.18 -6.49
N SER A 136 -1.94 -6.10 -6.72
CA SER A 136 -2.38 -5.56 -8.00
C SER A 136 -1.81 -4.14 -8.17
N LEU A 137 -1.78 -3.60 -9.38
CA LEU A 137 -1.49 -2.17 -9.56
C LEU A 137 -2.55 -1.32 -8.86
N VAL A 138 -3.83 -1.76 -8.90
CA VAL A 138 -4.95 -1.02 -8.32
C VAL A 138 -5.68 -1.86 -7.27
N GLY A 139 -5.83 -1.31 -6.07
CA GLY A 139 -6.55 -1.92 -4.96
C GLY A 139 -6.41 -1.10 -3.66
N PRO A 140 -7.00 -1.57 -2.55
CA PRO A 140 -6.78 -1.00 -1.23
C PRO A 140 -5.30 -0.96 -0.84
N ARG A 141 -4.85 0.14 -0.24
CA ARG A 141 -3.45 0.25 0.22
C ARG A 141 -3.19 -0.70 1.37
N PRO A 142 -2.15 -1.58 1.33
CA PRO A 142 -1.86 -2.50 2.43
C PRO A 142 -1.24 -1.75 3.61
N HIS A 143 -1.76 -1.96 4.82
CA HIS A 143 -1.23 -1.39 6.05
C HIS A 143 -0.26 -2.36 6.73
N ALA A 144 0.54 -1.86 7.69
CA ALA A 144 1.33 -2.69 8.58
C ALA A 144 0.42 -3.55 9.46
N ILE A 145 0.84 -4.75 9.84
CA ILE A 145 0.02 -5.68 10.62
C ILE A 145 -0.48 -5.03 11.91
N ALA A 146 0.39 -4.34 12.65
CA ALA A 146 0.00 -3.65 13.88
C ALA A 146 -1.08 -2.56 13.63
N HIS A 147 -1.02 -1.85 12.51
CA HIS A 147 -2.06 -0.89 12.13
C HIS A 147 -3.37 -1.61 11.74
N ASP A 148 -3.29 -2.70 10.99
CA ASP A 148 -4.46 -3.49 10.61
C ASP A 148 -5.17 -4.06 11.86
N GLU A 149 -4.42 -4.58 12.83
CA GLU A 149 -4.96 -5.08 14.11
C GLU A 149 -5.66 -3.97 14.89
N TYR A 150 -4.98 -2.83 15.07
CA TYR A 150 -5.54 -1.67 15.79
C TYR A 150 -6.83 -1.15 15.15
N TYR A 151 -6.78 -0.82 13.85
CA TYR A 151 -7.93 -0.21 13.18
C TYR A 151 -9.07 -1.19 12.92
N SER A 152 -8.79 -2.48 12.77
CA SER A 152 -9.84 -3.49 12.61
C SER A 152 -10.69 -3.69 13.86
N ALA A 153 -10.15 -3.37 15.04
CA ALA A 153 -10.92 -3.36 16.29
C ALA A 153 -11.82 -2.13 16.45
N LEU A 154 -11.46 -1.01 15.79
CA LEU A 154 -12.14 0.27 15.94
C LEU A 154 -13.12 0.57 14.78
N ILE A 155 -12.86 0.06 13.59
CA ILE A 155 -13.62 0.39 12.38
C ILE A 155 -14.45 -0.81 11.96
N GLN A 156 -15.77 -0.63 12.00
CA GLN A 156 -16.70 -1.64 11.52
C GLN A 156 -16.47 -1.92 10.03
N ASN A 157 -16.59 -3.19 9.64
CA ASN A 157 -16.40 -3.64 8.25
C ASN A 157 -14.97 -3.47 7.69
N TYR A 158 -13.97 -3.16 8.52
CA TYR A 158 -12.56 -3.01 8.10
C TYR A 158 -12.08 -4.18 7.22
N HIS A 159 -12.45 -5.41 7.57
CA HIS A 159 -12.03 -6.63 6.89
C HIS A 159 -12.56 -6.79 5.46
N ARG A 160 -13.61 -6.04 5.07
CA ARG A 160 -14.17 -6.12 3.71
C ARG A 160 -13.16 -5.73 2.63
N ARG A 161 -12.17 -4.90 2.97
CA ARG A 161 -11.08 -4.49 2.08
C ARG A 161 -10.20 -5.66 1.61
N TYR A 162 -10.13 -6.76 2.37
CA TYR A 162 -9.36 -7.95 2.03
C TYR A 162 -10.04 -8.89 1.03
N ALA A 163 -11.22 -8.57 0.54
CA ALA A 163 -11.89 -9.35 -0.51
C ALA A 163 -11.15 -9.28 -1.86
N VAL A 164 -10.33 -8.24 -2.07
CA VAL A 164 -9.52 -8.01 -3.27
C VAL A 164 -8.03 -7.96 -2.93
N LYS A 165 -7.16 -8.02 -3.96
CA LYS A 165 -5.72 -7.80 -3.76
C LYS A 165 -5.44 -6.36 -3.36
N PRO A 166 -4.48 -6.11 -2.46
CA PRO A 166 -4.01 -4.76 -2.19
C PRO A 166 -3.35 -4.16 -3.44
N GLY A 167 -3.35 -2.82 -3.54
CA GLY A 167 -2.85 -2.08 -4.68
C GLY A 167 -1.68 -1.16 -4.36
N ILE A 168 -0.86 -0.84 -5.39
CA ILE A 168 0.12 0.26 -5.34
C ILE A 168 -0.63 1.59 -5.32
N THR A 169 -1.65 1.73 -6.16
CA THR A 169 -2.62 2.83 -6.14
C THR A 169 -4.03 2.33 -5.89
N GLY A 170 -4.98 3.21 -5.59
CA GLY A 170 -6.33 2.81 -5.29
C GLY A 170 -7.33 3.95 -5.28
N TRP A 171 -8.61 3.60 -5.12
CA TRP A 171 -9.71 4.56 -5.12
C TRP A 171 -9.57 5.60 -4.00
N ALA A 172 -9.19 5.17 -2.80
CA ALA A 172 -8.91 6.06 -1.67
C ALA A 172 -7.81 7.08 -2.01
N GLN A 173 -6.70 6.62 -2.60
CA GLN A 173 -5.55 7.46 -2.90
C GLN A 173 -5.86 8.55 -3.93
N ILE A 174 -6.62 8.24 -4.99
CA ILE A 174 -6.98 9.23 -6.02
C ILE A 174 -8.09 10.19 -5.57
N ASN A 175 -8.81 9.88 -4.49
CA ASN A 175 -9.83 10.73 -3.90
C ASN A 175 -9.35 11.47 -2.63
N GLY A 176 -8.02 11.60 -2.46
CA GLY A 176 -7.42 12.46 -1.42
C GLY A 176 -7.13 11.76 -0.10
N ALA A 177 -7.57 10.50 0.13
CA ALA A 177 -7.24 9.74 1.33
C ALA A 177 -5.87 9.05 1.20
N ARG A 178 -4.83 9.82 0.82
CA ARG A 178 -3.43 9.43 0.70
C ARG A 178 -2.62 10.05 1.84
N GLY A 179 -1.55 9.39 2.28
CA GLY A 179 -0.64 9.91 3.31
C GLY A 179 -0.96 9.40 4.71
N ALA A 180 -0.53 10.13 5.72
CA ALA A 180 -0.76 9.79 7.11
C ALA A 180 -2.25 9.88 7.47
N THR A 181 -2.65 9.12 8.49
CA THR A 181 -4.00 9.11 9.05
C THR A 181 -3.91 9.45 10.55
N PRO A 182 -3.64 10.73 10.90
CA PRO A 182 -3.44 11.12 12.29
C PRO A 182 -4.71 10.99 13.15
N LEU A 183 -5.87 10.99 12.51
CA LEU A 183 -7.15 10.83 13.19
C LEU A 183 -7.84 9.52 12.76
N LEU A 184 -8.65 8.96 13.65
CA LEU A 184 -9.46 7.79 13.34
C LEU A 184 -10.44 8.06 12.18
N SER A 185 -10.97 9.28 12.09
CA SER A 185 -11.84 9.73 10.98
C SER A 185 -11.15 9.68 9.61
N ASP A 186 -9.83 9.96 9.55
CA ASP A 186 -9.07 9.89 8.30
C ASP A 186 -8.96 8.43 7.83
N MET A 187 -8.69 7.53 8.78
CA MET A 187 -8.65 6.10 8.49
C MET A 187 -10.03 5.57 8.11
N GLN A 188 -11.09 5.99 8.82
CA GLN A 188 -12.47 5.61 8.47
C GLN A 188 -12.79 6.02 7.03
N THR A 189 -12.52 7.26 6.64
CA THR A 189 -12.72 7.77 5.28
C THR A 189 -11.95 6.93 4.25
N ARG A 190 -10.72 6.55 4.55
CA ARG A 190 -9.91 5.67 3.68
C ARG A 190 -10.56 4.30 3.52
N ILE A 191 -11.01 3.69 4.62
CA ILE A 191 -11.66 2.38 4.60
C ILE A 191 -12.99 2.43 3.82
N ASP A 192 -13.75 3.51 3.96
CA ASP A 192 -15.00 3.69 3.21
C ASP A 192 -14.75 3.74 1.69
N PHE A 193 -13.70 4.44 1.23
CA PHE A 193 -13.28 4.39 -0.17
C PHE A 193 -12.77 3.01 -0.60
N ASP A 194 -12.03 2.31 0.25
CA ASP A 194 -11.58 0.95 -0.03
C ASP A 194 -12.77 -0.01 -0.21
N ILE A 195 -13.81 0.11 0.63
CA ILE A 195 -15.04 -0.69 0.53
C ILE A 195 -15.80 -0.34 -0.75
N GLN A 196 -15.94 0.94 -1.08
CA GLN A 196 -16.56 1.37 -2.35
C GLN A 196 -15.84 0.76 -3.57
N TYR A 197 -14.50 0.70 -3.54
CA TYR A 197 -13.74 0.04 -4.59
C TYR A 197 -14.05 -1.45 -4.67
N VAL A 198 -14.11 -2.16 -3.55
CA VAL A 198 -14.45 -3.59 -3.49
C VAL A 198 -15.83 -3.87 -4.09
N GLU A 199 -16.81 -3.01 -3.80
CA GLU A 199 -18.18 -3.14 -4.28
C GLU A 199 -18.34 -2.85 -5.77
N ARG A 200 -17.56 -1.87 -6.29
CA ARG A 200 -17.64 -1.40 -7.68
C ARG A 200 -16.52 -1.94 -8.56
N GLU A 201 -15.78 -2.96 -8.09
CA GLU A 201 -14.62 -3.50 -8.79
C GLU A 201 -14.99 -3.87 -10.25
N SER A 202 -14.31 -3.21 -11.19
CA SER A 202 -14.46 -3.43 -12.62
C SER A 202 -13.17 -3.10 -13.37
N VAL A 203 -13.02 -3.59 -14.60
CA VAL A 203 -11.89 -3.25 -15.47
C VAL A 203 -11.90 -1.75 -15.79
N TRP A 204 -13.07 -1.15 -15.97
CA TRP A 204 -13.20 0.27 -16.24
C TRP A 204 -12.71 1.13 -15.07
N LEU A 205 -13.17 0.83 -13.85
CA LEU A 205 -12.72 1.54 -12.64
C LEU A 205 -11.21 1.37 -12.45
N TYR A 206 -10.66 0.18 -12.71
CA TYR A 206 -9.23 -0.08 -12.66
C TYR A 206 -8.45 0.85 -13.61
N LEU A 207 -8.87 0.94 -14.89
CA LEU A 207 -8.22 1.82 -15.89
C LEU A 207 -8.35 3.30 -15.51
N GLN A 208 -9.52 3.72 -15.02
CA GLN A 208 -9.76 5.08 -14.56
C GLN A 208 -8.83 5.47 -13.39
N ILE A 209 -8.61 4.59 -12.43
CA ILE A 209 -7.70 4.82 -11.31
C ILE A 209 -6.26 4.95 -11.83
N LEU A 210 -5.82 4.03 -12.70
CA LEU A 210 -4.48 4.11 -13.29
C LEU A 210 -4.25 5.43 -14.04
N ALA A 211 -5.20 5.85 -14.86
CA ALA A 211 -5.09 7.09 -15.63
C ALA A 211 -5.03 8.36 -14.73
N ARG A 212 -5.72 8.35 -13.58
CA ARG A 212 -5.74 9.48 -12.63
C ARG A 212 -4.55 9.51 -11.68
N THR A 213 -3.89 8.37 -11.44
CA THR A 213 -2.78 8.25 -10.48
C THR A 213 -1.62 9.21 -10.76
N PRO A 214 -1.10 9.38 -12.00
CA PRO A 214 -0.02 10.32 -12.26
C PRO A 214 -0.35 11.76 -11.87
N LEU A 215 -1.58 12.22 -12.10
CA LEU A 215 -2.04 13.56 -11.74
C LEU A 215 -2.01 13.79 -10.22
N VAL A 216 -2.42 12.77 -9.46
CA VAL A 216 -2.42 12.82 -7.99
C VAL A 216 -1.00 12.79 -7.43
N VAL A 217 -0.11 11.98 -8.03
CA VAL A 217 1.30 11.90 -7.61
C VAL A 217 2.02 13.23 -7.91
N LEU A 218 1.84 13.79 -9.10
CA LEU A 218 2.45 15.06 -9.52
C LEU A 218 1.89 16.26 -8.74
N GLY A 219 0.61 16.22 -8.36
CA GLY A 219 -0.05 17.25 -7.56
C GLY A 219 0.49 17.40 -6.13
N ARG A 220 1.38 16.50 -5.68
CA ARG A 220 2.05 16.50 -4.36
C ARG A 220 1.12 16.70 -3.16
N ARG A 221 -0.18 16.48 -3.33
CA ARG A 221 -1.15 16.63 -2.24
C ARG A 221 -1.00 15.44 -1.28
N ASN A 222 -0.76 15.75 0.01
CA ASN A 222 -0.71 14.78 1.11
C ASN A 222 0.40 13.70 1.00
N ALA A 223 1.54 14.01 0.39
CA ALA A 223 2.75 13.19 0.55
C ALA A 223 3.47 13.60 1.85
N VAL A 224 3.87 12.64 2.67
CA VAL A 224 4.66 12.82 3.91
C VAL A 224 6.12 12.61 3.61
#